data_59c168bb203bd2390f4e2acecac78870
#
_entry.id   59c168bb203bd2390f4e2acecac78870
#
_cell.length_a   1.000
_cell.length_b   1.000
_cell.length_c   1.000
_cell.angle_alpha   90.00
_cell.angle_beta   90.00
_cell.angle_gamma   90.00
#
_symmetry.space_group_name_H-M   'P 1'
#
loop_
_entity.id
_entity.type
_entity.pdbx_description
1 polymer ?
#
loop_
_entity_poly.entity_id
_entity_poly.type
_entity_poly.pdbx_seq_one_letter_code
_entity_poly.pdbx_strand_id
1 'polypeptide(L)'
;MRFDTLVPNLLLALLPAALLSPLATAQTLRTSLVASGFARPTNLVPIPGDPTRLVVTEQWTGNLKLIKNGVVVTTPFLTVTGVSTGNEQGLLGLAFHPDFLTNGRFYVNFTNSTGTTILREYVISNPTQDVAAVTATNQVLSVSQPQSNHNGGCLQFGPDGYLYAGFGDGGNGCDTGTGHATNGNGQTLTTYLGKMLRIDVDNAPTYVPAGNPFAASSFPLIWTYGLRNPWRFSFDKLTGDLYIADVGQNAVEEINFEPAGAGAGLNYGWRCFEGNSCSSASACATTPCSCVSTGLVFPIQTYTHSVGFCITGGFVYRGANIPALAGTYFYADYSTNKLWSFKYTQAGGLTNFTDRTTQLDPPGTPTITTVTTFGQDLAGELYIVEQGGEIWRIDGTPPGTANCAGDGSLPLDCPCSNTGAVGHGCANSANSNGALLSGVGDTGSDSVRLDTTLMPTTSSCIFLKGDLYDSNSVNFGDGLLCTSGALIRLRTKIASAGAASFPDSTDTVTLSARGSTPPGSGLTAYYQTYYRNASASFCPPETFNVSNGYQITW
;
A
#
# COMPACT_ATOMS: atom_id res chain seq x y z
N MET A 1 -64.62 58.01 26.37
CA MET A 1 -63.16 58.11 26.15
C MET A 1 -62.52 56.86 26.70
N ARG A 2 -62.13 55.91 25.83
CA ARG A 2 -61.35 54.71 26.20
C ARG A 2 -59.93 54.88 25.65
N PHE A 3 -58.95 54.81 26.51
CA PHE A 3 -57.55 54.77 26.13
C PHE A 3 -57.14 53.32 25.95
N ASP A 4 -56.78 52.91 24.70
CA ASP A 4 -56.16 51.62 24.39
C ASP A 4 -54.67 51.79 24.54
N THR A 5 -54.08 50.97 25.45
CA THR A 5 -52.61 50.85 25.66
C THR A 5 -52.09 49.81 24.72
N LEU A 6 -51.25 50.17 23.76
CA LEU A 6 -50.45 49.31 22.89
C LEU A 6 -49.24 48.80 23.67
N VAL A 7 -49.13 47.47 23.81
CA VAL A 7 -47.93 46.80 24.31
C VAL A 7 -47.13 46.36 23.08
N PRO A 8 -45.82 46.70 22.93
CA PRO A 8 -45.03 46.17 21.84
C PRO A 8 -44.54 44.74 22.13
N ASN A 9 -44.90 43.80 21.24
CA ASN A 9 -44.36 42.48 21.21
C ASN A 9 -42.87 42.49 20.78
N LEU A 10 -41.98 42.16 21.69
CA LEU A 10 -40.57 41.94 21.42
C LEU A 10 -40.40 40.52 20.82
N LEU A 11 -40.25 40.41 19.50
CA LEU A 11 -39.84 39.18 18.84
C LEU A 11 -38.36 38.93 19.13
N LEU A 12 -38.06 37.98 19.99
CA LEU A 12 -36.71 37.48 20.21
C LEU A 12 -36.35 36.56 19.03
N ALA A 13 -35.54 37.01 18.08
CA ALA A 13 -34.98 36.19 17.02
C ALA A 13 -33.91 35.27 17.59
N LEU A 14 -34.23 34.01 17.75
CA LEU A 14 -33.26 32.93 18.01
C LEU A 14 -32.44 32.69 16.73
N LEU A 15 -31.22 33.23 16.69
CA LEU A 15 -30.19 32.82 15.72
C LEU A 15 -29.79 31.35 16.04
N PRO A 16 -29.80 30.46 15.06
CA PRO A 16 -29.22 29.13 15.26
C PRO A 16 -27.72 29.30 15.47
N ALA A 17 -27.22 28.83 16.61
CA ALA A 17 -25.80 28.67 16.84
C ALA A 17 -25.30 27.59 15.83
N ALA A 18 -24.59 28.04 14.80
CA ALA A 18 -23.86 27.15 13.92
C ALA A 18 -22.81 26.45 14.80
N LEU A 19 -23.02 25.17 15.05
CA LEU A 19 -22.02 24.28 15.59
C LEU A 19 -20.88 24.22 14.57
N LEU A 20 -19.85 25.02 14.78
CA LEU A 20 -18.55 24.86 14.12
C LEU A 20 -18.01 23.51 14.57
N SER A 21 -18.23 22.47 13.75
CA SER A 21 -17.48 21.23 13.91
C SER A 21 -15.99 21.58 13.84
N PRO A 22 -15.17 21.16 14.80
CA PRO A 22 -13.73 21.36 14.71
C PRO A 22 -13.26 20.73 13.39
N LEU A 23 -12.53 21.50 12.58
CA LEU A 23 -11.81 20.99 11.43
C LEU A 23 -10.88 19.88 11.94
N ALA A 24 -11.20 18.64 11.64
CA ALA A 24 -10.30 17.52 11.94
C ALA A 24 -8.95 17.85 11.30
N THR A 25 -7.93 18.01 12.11
CA THR A 25 -6.56 18.19 11.62
C THR A 25 -6.22 16.93 10.83
N ALA A 26 -5.88 17.09 9.54
CA ALA A 26 -5.53 15.96 8.71
C ALA A 26 -4.33 15.22 9.34
N GLN A 27 -4.46 13.91 9.55
CA GLN A 27 -3.37 13.09 10.11
C GLN A 27 -2.09 13.31 9.30
N THR A 28 -1.00 13.66 9.98
CA THR A 28 0.30 13.85 9.36
C THR A 28 0.87 12.47 9.00
N LEU A 29 1.37 12.34 7.77
CA LEU A 29 2.02 11.12 7.32
C LEU A 29 3.52 11.20 7.54
N ARG A 30 4.15 10.05 7.56
CA ARG A 30 5.60 9.87 7.54
C ARG A 30 5.94 8.59 6.78
N THR A 31 7.21 8.38 6.48
CA THR A 31 7.71 7.10 5.99
C THR A 31 8.65 6.48 7.00
N SER A 32 8.71 5.16 7.02
CA SER A 32 9.72 4.39 7.75
C SER A 32 10.45 3.46 6.80
N LEU A 33 11.78 3.45 6.88
CA LEU A 33 12.61 2.54 6.10
C LEU A 33 12.38 1.11 6.58
N VAL A 34 11.91 0.25 5.67
CA VAL A 34 11.65 -1.17 5.94
C VAL A 34 12.85 -2.02 5.58
N ALA A 35 13.46 -1.73 4.43
CA ALA A 35 14.60 -2.47 3.92
C ALA A 35 15.36 -1.65 2.88
N SER A 36 16.63 -2.00 2.63
CA SER A 36 17.48 -1.35 1.63
C SER A 36 18.46 -2.34 1.01
N GLY A 37 19.21 -1.87 0.02
CA GLY A 37 20.27 -2.64 -0.64
C GLY A 37 19.78 -3.54 -1.78
N PHE A 38 18.59 -3.27 -2.33
CA PHE A 38 18.11 -3.92 -3.55
C PHE A 38 18.72 -3.29 -4.81
N ALA A 39 18.96 -4.11 -5.83
CA ALA A 39 19.54 -3.64 -7.10
C ALA A 39 18.42 -3.26 -8.09
N ARG A 40 18.08 -1.96 -8.17
CA ARG A 40 17.03 -1.45 -9.07
C ARG A 40 15.68 -2.17 -8.90
N PRO A 41 15.05 -2.11 -7.74
CA PRO A 41 13.80 -2.81 -7.53
C PRO A 41 12.68 -2.21 -8.39
N THR A 42 11.83 -3.08 -8.95
CA THR A 42 10.72 -2.68 -9.85
C THR A 42 9.35 -3.15 -9.39
N ASN A 43 9.28 -4.02 -8.38
CA ASN A 43 8.01 -4.46 -7.83
C ASN A 43 8.18 -4.93 -6.37
N LEU A 44 7.10 -4.81 -5.58
CA LEU A 44 7.00 -5.38 -4.24
C LEU A 44 5.64 -6.05 -4.10
N VAL A 45 5.63 -7.37 -3.87
CA VAL A 45 4.43 -8.19 -3.90
C VAL A 45 4.35 -9.06 -2.65
N PRO A 46 3.24 -9.08 -1.90
CA PRO A 46 3.04 -10.01 -0.79
C PRO A 46 2.79 -11.43 -1.30
N ILE A 47 3.19 -12.43 -0.52
CA ILE A 47 2.79 -13.81 -0.79
C ILE A 47 1.36 -14.03 -0.26
N PRO A 48 0.40 -14.43 -1.12
CA PRO A 48 -0.99 -14.64 -0.69
C PRO A 48 -1.08 -15.62 0.48
N GLY A 49 -1.81 -15.24 1.55
CA GLY A 49 -1.98 -16.04 2.75
C GLY A 49 -0.79 -16.03 3.73
N ASP A 50 0.31 -15.34 3.41
CA ASP A 50 1.47 -15.21 4.30
C ASP A 50 1.83 -13.73 4.56
N PRO A 51 1.35 -13.15 5.65
CA PRO A 51 1.60 -11.74 5.98
C PRO A 51 3.04 -11.45 6.39
N THR A 52 3.87 -12.47 6.56
CA THR A 52 5.26 -12.31 7.01
C THR A 52 6.25 -12.12 5.86
N ARG A 53 5.83 -12.41 4.61
CA ARG A 53 6.73 -12.41 3.45
C ARG A 53 6.29 -11.44 2.36
N LEU A 54 7.24 -10.57 1.95
CA LEU A 54 7.14 -9.69 0.78
C LEU A 54 8.26 -10.04 -0.19
N VAL A 55 7.96 -10.07 -1.49
CA VAL A 55 8.96 -10.36 -2.52
C VAL A 55 9.19 -9.13 -3.38
N VAL A 56 10.46 -8.78 -3.57
CA VAL A 56 10.95 -7.64 -4.35
C VAL A 56 11.63 -8.16 -5.61
N THR A 57 11.25 -7.62 -6.77
CA THR A 57 11.92 -7.94 -8.04
C THR A 57 13.09 -6.99 -8.28
N GLU A 58 14.25 -7.49 -8.66
CA GLU A 58 15.40 -6.71 -9.09
C GLU A 58 15.52 -6.72 -10.62
N GLN A 59 15.43 -5.53 -11.24
CA GLN A 59 15.24 -5.35 -12.68
C GLN A 59 16.28 -6.08 -13.54
N TRP A 60 17.58 -5.86 -13.25
CA TRP A 60 18.66 -6.32 -14.12
C TRP A 60 19.37 -7.58 -13.62
N THR A 61 19.32 -7.86 -12.34
CA THR A 61 19.86 -9.10 -11.79
C THR A 61 18.95 -10.30 -12.03
N GLY A 62 17.66 -10.04 -12.26
CA GLY A 62 16.64 -11.08 -12.36
C GLY A 62 16.28 -11.72 -11.03
N ASN A 63 16.75 -11.17 -9.90
CA ASN A 63 16.46 -11.75 -8.59
C ASN A 63 15.05 -11.40 -8.13
N LEU A 64 14.42 -12.37 -7.50
CA LEU A 64 13.29 -12.21 -6.59
C LEU A 64 13.86 -12.26 -5.18
N LYS A 65 13.91 -11.14 -4.48
CA LYS A 65 14.45 -11.04 -3.11
C LYS A 65 13.32 -11.07 -2.11
N LEU A 66 13.55 -11.74 -0.98
CA LEU A 66 12.54 -11.90 0.07
C LEU A 66 12.83 -10.97 1.25
N ILE A 67 11.80 -10.25 1.70
CA ILE A 67 11.74 -9.61 3.02
C ILE A 67 10.85 -10.49 3.88
N LYS A 68 11.38 -11.01 5.00
CA LYS A 68 10.65 -11.85 5.94
C LYS A 68 10.68 -11.23 7.33
N ASN A 69 9.51 -10.94 7.88
CA ASN A 69 9.37 -10.25 9.17
C ASN A 69 10.20 -8.94 9.22
N GLY A 70 10.22 -8.16 8.13
CA GLY A 70 10.98 -6.92 8.03
C GLY A 70 12.48 -7.10 7.79
N VAL A 71 12.99 -8.32 7.62
CA VAL A 71 14.41 -8.60 7.39
C VAL A 71 14.65 -9.14 5.99
N VAL A 72 15.63 -8.60 5.28
CA VAL A 72 16.02 -9.08 3.94
C VAL A 72 16.71 -10.43 4.06
N VAL A 73 16.18 -11.45 3.39
CA VAL A 73 16.81 -12.76 3.28
C VAL A 73 17.96 -12.67 2.27
N THR A 74 19.15 -13.09 2.68
CA THR A 74 20.38 -12.95 1.89
C THR A 74 20.30 -13.70 0.56
N THR A 75 19.84 -14.97 0.58
CA THR A 75 19.66 -15.79 -0.63
C THR A 75 18.40 -15.34 -1.36
N PRO A 76 18.44 -15.07 -2.68
CA PRO A 76 17.22 -14.78 -3.45
C PRO A 76 16.19 -15.91 -3.34
N PHE A 77 14.90 -15.56 -3.29
CA PHE A 77 13.81 -16.52 -3.42
C PHE A 77 13.93 -17.29 -4.74
N LEU A 78 14.21 -16.59 -5.83
CA LEU A 78 14.51 -17.16 -7.15
C LEU A 78 15.39 -16.17 -7.93
N THR A 79 16.22 -16.68 -8.85
CA THR A 79 16.87 -15.88 -9.90
C THR A 79 16.32 -16.30 -11.26
N VAL A 80 15.67 -15.36 -11.95
CA VAL A 80 15.21 -15.51 -13.35
C VAL A 80 16.40 -15.29 -14.26
N THR A 81 16.79 -16.29 -15.03
CA THR A 81 17.95 -16.23 -15.92
C THR A 81 17.61 -15.71 -17.32
N GLY A 82 18.59 -15.13 -18.01
CA GLY A 82 18.42 -14.63 -19.37
C GLY A 82 17.66 -13.31 -19.48
N VAL A 83 17.63 -12.55 -18.39
CA VAL A 83 17.01 -11.23 -18.33
C VAL A 83 17.89 -10.20 -19.05
N SER A 84 17.27 -9.30 -19.83
CA SER A 84 17.94 -8.14 -20.44
C SER A 84 18.30 -7.09 -19.41
N THR A 85 19.30 -6.27 -19.71
CA THR A 85 19.78 -5.17 -18.82
C THR A 85 19.74 -3.81 -19.52
N GLY A 86 18.96 -3.65 -20.58
CA GLY A 86 18.92 -2.41 -21.37
C GLY A 86 17.68 -1.55 -21.11
N ASN A 87 17.88 -0.27 -20.84
CA ASN A 87 16.83 0.75 -20.73
C ASN A 87 15.70 0.34 -19.73
N GLU A 88 14.44 0.25 -20.19
CA GLU A 88 13.31 -0.24 -19.38
C GLU A 88 13.27 -1.77 -19.26
N GLN A 89 14.01 -2.48 -20.10
CA GLN A 89 14.05 -3.94 -20.12
C GLN A 89 14.55 -4.53 -18.80
N GLY A 90 14.14 -5.76 -18.52
CA GLY A 90 14.54 -6.45 -17.30
C GLY A 90 13.44 -7.35 -16.75
N LEU A 91 13.54 -7.69 -15.47
CA LEU A 91 12.48 -8.32 -14.69
C LEU A 91 11.52 -7.23 -14.20
N LEU A 92 10.30 -7.18 -14.78
CA LEU A 92 9.40 -6.05 -14.65
C LEU A 92 8.15 -6.34 -13.84
N GLY A 93 7.72 -7.61 -13.74
CA GLY A 93 6.50 -7.97 -13.04
C GLY A 93 6.59 -9.31 -12.33
N LEU A 94 5.84 -9.40 -11.24
CA LEU A 94 5.65 -10.61 -10.44
C LEU A 94 4.20 -10.65 -9.96
N ALA A 95 3.56 -11.82 -10.06
CA ALA A 95 2.29 -12.08 -9.41
C ALA A 95 2.26 -13.53 -8.91
N PHE A 96 1.90 -13.71 -7.64
CA PHE A 96 1.63 -15.04 -7.08
C PHE A 96 0.19 -15.42 -7.39
N HIS A 97 -0.02 -16.70 -7.76
CA HIS A 97 -1.39 -17.24 -7.88
C HIS A 97 -2.14 -17.05 -6.54
N PRO A 98 -3.43 -16.70 -6.53
CA PRO A 98 -4.20 -16.53 -5.29
C PRO A 98 -4.05 -17.72 -4.33
N ASP A 99 -4.01 -18.94 -4.85
CA ASP A 99 -3.82 -20.18 -4.10
C ASP A 99 -2.35 -20.65 -4.02
N PHE A 100 -1.38 -19.72 -4.10
CA PHE A 100 0.05 -20.03 -4.15
C PHE A 100 0.49 -20.99 -3.05
N LEU A 101 0.02 -20.82 -1.81
CA LEU A 101 0.40 -21.71 -0.70
C LEU A 101 -0.04 -23.15 -0.90
N THR A 102 -0.98 -23.41 -1.80
CA THR A 102 -1.49 -24.75 -2.13
C THR A 102 -0.88 -25.30 -3.41
N ASN A 103 -0.75 -24.46 -4.45
CA ASN A 103 -0.36 -24.91 -5.79
C ASN A 103 1.08 -24.55 -6.19
N GLY A 104 1.75 -23.65 -5.44
CA GLY A 104 3.12 -23.23 -5.69
C GLY A 104 3.34 -22.43 -6.97
N ARG A 105 2.27 -21.91 -7.60
CA ARG A 105 2.34 -21.22 -8.90
C ARG A 105 2.54 -19.72 -8.74
N PHE A 106 3.45 -19.16 -9.53
CA PHE A 106 3.61 -17.70 -9.66
C PHE A 106 4.10 -17.33 -11.06
N TYR A 107 3.93 -16.07 -11.41
CA TYR A 107 4.16 -15.58 -12.77
C TYR A 107 5.14 -14.42 -12.74
N VAL A 108 6.06 -14.39 -13.71
CA VAL A 108 6.98 -13.28 -13.91
C VAL A 108 6.86 -12.75 -15.34
N ASN A 109 6.94 -11.42 -15.48
CA ASN A 109 7.10 -10.75 -16.75
C ASN A 109 8.52 -10.19 -16.83
N PHE A 110 9.26 -10.58 -17.85
CA PHE A 110 10.61 -10.08 -18.08
C PHE A 110 10.93 -9.97 -19.56
N THR A 111 11.86 -9.08 -19.90
CA THR A 111 12.43 -9.00 -21.23
C THR A 111 13.67 -9.89 -21.25
N ASN A 112 13.75 -10.82 -22.21
CA ASN A 112 14.90 -11.69 -22.35
C ASN A 112 16.08 -10.99 -23.06
N SER A 113 17.22 -11.66 -23.14
CA SER A 113 18.45 -11.13 -23.75
C SER A 113 18.34 -10.76 -25.24
N THR A 114 17.28 -11.20 -25.93
CA THR A 114 16.98 -10.80 -27.33
C THR A 114 15.97 -9.64 -27.42
N GLY A 115 15.54 -9.08 -26.30
CA GLY A 115 14.59 -7.98 -26.24
C GLY A 115 13.12 -8.41 -26.28
N THR A 116 12.83 -9.73 -26.28
CA THR A 116 11.46 -10.25 -26.30
C THR A 116 10.88 -10.28 -24.89
N THR A 117 9.66 -9.77 -24.70
CA THR A 117 8.94 -9.91 -23.43
C THR A 117 8.39 -11.32 -23.29
N ILE A 118 8.69 -11.93 -22.13
CA ILE A 118 8.25 -13.29 -21.76
C ILE A 118 7.38 -13.19 -20.51
N LEU A 119 6.18 -13.73 -20.59
CA LEU A 119 5.36 -14.07 -19.41
C LEU A 119 5.56 -15.55 -19.11
N ARG A 120 6.14 -15.85 -17.96
CA ARG A 120 6.50 -17.19 -17.54
C ARG A 120 5.86 -17.58 -16.23
N GLU A 121 5.29 -18.77 -16.20
CA GLU A 121 4.87 -19.46 -14.99
C GLU A 121 6.03 -20.24 -14.37
N TYR A 122 6.11 -20.21 -13.06
CA TYR A 122 6.94 -21.08 -12.25
C TYR A 122 6.06 -21.88 -11.29
N VAL A 123 6.42 -23.14 -11.06
CA VAL A 123 5.80 -24.01 -10.06
C VAL A 123 6.88 -24.48 -9.10
N ILE A 124 6.63 -24.39 -7.80
CA ILE A 124 7.56 -24.81 -6.75
C ILE A 124 6.93 -25.87 -5.87
N SER A 125 7.77 -26.76 -5.33
CA SER A 125 7.31 -27.91 -4.53
C SER A 125 6.88 -27.55 -3.11
N ASN A 126 7.46 -26.48 -2.54
CA ASN A 126 7.15 -26.07 -1.17
C ASN A 126 7.04 -24.53 -1.07
N PRO A 127 5.81 -23.99 -1.09
CA PRO A 127 5.54 -22.55 -1.04
C PRO A 127 5.93 -21.86 0.26
N THR A 128 6.18 -22.62 1.34
CA THR A 128 6.53 -22.04 2.66
C THR A 128 8.04 -21.81 2.82
N GLN A 129 8.88 -22.30 1.90
CA GLN A 129 10.32 -22.09 1.94
C GLN A 129 10.72 -20.70 1.47
N ASP A 130 11.87 -20.23 1.96
CA ASP A 130 12.43 -18.92 1.62
C ASP A 130 13.26 -18.94 0.32
N VAL A 131 13.52 -20.13 -0.25
CA VAL A 131 14.17 -20.35 -1.54
C VAL A 131 13.29 -21.29 -2.37
N ALA A 132 12.96 -20.85 -3.59
CA ALA A 132 12.06 -21.57 -4.48
C ALA A 132 12.72 -22.82 -5.07
N ALA A 133 12.24 -23.99 -4.70
CA ALA A 133 12.60 -25.24 -5.37
C ALA A 133 11.70 -25.45 -6.59
N VAL A 134 12.11 -24.91 -7.74
CA VAL A 134 11.34 -24.96 -8.99
C VAL A 134 11.22 -26.39 -9.50
N THR A 135 9.99 -26.86 -9.72
CA THR A 135 9.67 -28.19 -10.26
C THR A 135 9.23 -28.15 -11.71
N ALA A 136 8.61 -27.05 -12.14
CA ALA A 136 8.18 -26.83 -13.51
C ALA A 136 8.20 -25.35 -13.90
N THR A 137 8.37 -25.10 -15.20
CA THR A 137 8.19 -23.78 -15.81
C THR A 137 7.37 -23.90 -17.08
N ASN A 138 6.54 -22.90 -17.36
CA ASN A 138 5.76 -22.84 -18.58
C ASN A 138 5.77 -21.42 -19.15
N GLN A 139 5.97 -21.26 -20.46
CA GLN A 139 5.89 -19.98 -21.13
C GLN A 139 4.42 -19.72 -21.51
N VAL A 140 3.77 -18.79 -20.79
CA VAL A 140 2.38 -18.42 -21.04
C VAL A 140 2.27 -17.55 -22.29
N LEU A 141 3.19 -16.59 -22.44
CA LEU A 141 3.17 -15.65 -23.57
C LEU A 141 4.59 -15.21 -23.94
N SER A 142 4.77 -14.91 -25.23
CA SER A 142 5.97 -14.30 -25.81
C SER A 142 5.57 -13.19 -26.77
N VAL A 143 6.08 -11.97 -26.57
CA VAL A 143 5.76 -10.79 -27.38
C VAL A 143 7.07 -10.11 -27.81
N SER A 144 7.30 -10.03 -29.11
CA SER A 144 8.43 -9.30 -29.66
C SER A 144 8.28 -7.80 -29.38
N GLN A 145 9.34 -7.18 -28.89
CA GLN A 145 9.39 -5.74 -28.64
C GLN A 145 10.16 -5.04 -29.77
N PRO A 146 9.56 -4.03 -30.42
CA PRO A 146 10.26 -3.27 -31.47
C PRO A 146 11.45 -2.49 -30.94
N GLN A 147 11.34 -1.92 -29.73
CA GLN A 147 12.36 -1.12 -29.07
C GLN A 147 12.60 -1.58 -27.63
N SER A 148 13.60 -0.99 -26.95
CA SER A 148 14.00 -1.32 -25.58
C SER A 148 13.26 -0.53 -24.50
N ASN A 149 12.28 0.28 -24.89
CA ASN A 149 11.42 1.07 -24.00
C ASN A 149 9.94 0.77 -24.24
N HIS A 150 9.07 1.31 -23.38
CA HIS A 150 7.62 1.03 -23.32
C HIS A 150 7.33 -0.47 -23.19
N ASN A 151 8.05 -1.13 -22.31
CA ASN A 151 7.89 -2.57 -22.10
C ASN A 151 6.72 -2.91 -21.17
N GLY A 152 6.24 -1.96 -20.37
CA GLY A 152 5.21 -2.19 -19.35
C GLY A 152 5.62 -3.24 -18.33
N GLY A 153 4.92 -4.37 -18.30
CA GLY A 153 5.34 -5.58 -17.59
C GLY A 153 4.68 -5.80 -16.23
N CYS A 154 3.85 -4.89 -15.74
CA CYS A 154 3.10 -5.08 -14.50
C CYS A 154 2.18 -6.30 -14.60
N LEU A 155 2.13 -7.10 -13.52
CA LEU A 155 1.26 -8.26 -13.36
C LEU A 155 0.46 -8.14 -12.06
N GLN A 156 -0.85 -8.39 -12.13
CA GLN A 156 -1.71 -8.57 -10.96
C GLN A 156 -2.86 -9.53 -11.26
N PHE A 157 -3.28 -10.30 -10.27
CA PHE A 157 -4.56 -11.01 -10.33
C PHE A 157 -5.69 -10.03 -10.03
N GLY A 158 -6.70 -10.02 -10.91
CA GLY A 158 -7.91 -9.25 -10.71
C GLY A 158 -8.85 -9.90 -9.69
N PRO A 159 -9.89 -9.18 -9.24
CA PRO A 159 -10.90 -9.70 -8.32
C PRO A 159 -11.73 -10.85 -8.93
N ASP A 160 -11.66 -11.00 -10.24
CA ASP A 160 -12.30 -12.09 -11.02
C ASP A 160 -11.44 -13.36 -11.11
N GLY A 161 -10.25 -13.37 -10.48
CA GLY A 161 -9.33 -14.50 -10.43
C GLY A 161 -8.43 -14.67 -11.65
N TYR A 162 -8.55 -13.83 -12.68
CA TYR A 162 -7.67 -13.88 -13.86
C TYR A 162 -6.41 -13.03 -13.67
N LEU A 163 -5.35 -13.41 -14.38
CA LEU A 163 -4.11 -12.64 -14.40
C LEU A 163 -4.20 -11.51 -15.42
N TYR A 164 -3.96 -10.28 -14.96
CA TYR A 164 -3.84 -9.11 -15.82
C TYR A 164 -2.38 -8.76 -16.07
N ALA A 165 -2.06 -8.33 -17.30
CA ALA A 165 -0.72 -7.94 -17.71
C ALA A 165 -0.77 -6.69 -18.58
N GLY A 166 0.01 -5.66 -18.21
CA GLY A 166 0.16 -4.41 -18.98
C GLY A 166 1.31 -4.51 -19.98
N PHE A 167 1.06 -4.15 -21.22
CA PHE A 167 2.05 -4.06 -22.30
C PHE A 167 2.04 -2.67 -22.92
N GLY A 168 3.20 -2.03 -23.01
CA GLY A 168 3.37 -0.80 -23.75
C GLY A 168 3.29 -1.00 -25.27
N ASP A 169 3.26 0.11 -26.00
CA ASP A 169 3.14 0.12 -27.47
C ASP A 169 4.38 -0.42 -28.22
N GLY A 170 5.45 -0.70 -27.46
CA GLY A 170 6.72 -1.24 -27.99
C GLY A 170 7.79 -0.19 -28.23
N GLY A 171 7.57 1.06 -27.81
CA GLY A 171 8.58 2.11 -27.81
C GLY A 171 8.49 3.09 -28.96
N ASN A 172 9.56 3.85 -29.13
CA ASN A 172 9.68 4.97 -30.08
C ASN A 172 8.68 6.12 -29.82
N GLY A 173 8.86 7.23 -30.53
CA GLY A 173 7.93 8.35 -30.45
C GLY A 173 6.66 8.10 -31.26
N CYS A 174 5.52 8.52 -30.71
CA CYS A 174 4.23 8.53 -31.41
C CYS A 174 3.75 7.17 -31.92
N ASP A 175 4.19 6.07 -31.31
CA ASP A 175 3.79 4.71 -31.70
C ASP A 175 3.98 4.48 -33.22
N THR A 176 5.18 4.83 -33.74
CA THR A 176 5.50 4.79 -35.16
C THR A 176 6.86 4.15 -35.44
N GLY A 177 7.11 3.81 -36.69
CA GLY A 177 8.41 3.28 -37.16
C GLY A 177 8.44 1.77 -37.28
N THR A 178 9.64 1.20 -37.30
CA THR A 178 9.82 -0.24 -37.49
C THR A 178 9.20 -1.02 -36.34
N GLY A 179 8.35 -2.00 -36.65
CA GLY A 179 7.65 -2.84 -35.69
C GLY A 179 6.35 -2.23 -35.16
N HIS A 180 5.94 -1.05 -35.65
CA HIS A 180 4.66 -0.44 -35.34
C HIS A 180 3.67 -0.54 -36.50
N ALA A 181 2.42 -0.80 -36.18
CA ALA A 181 1.35 -0.80 -37.15
C ALA A 181 1.09 0.62 -37.70
N THR A 182 0.49 0.73 -38.89
CA THR A 182 0.19 2.02 -39.53
C THR A 182 -0.65 2.95 -38.63
N ASN A 183 -1.60 2.37 -37.86
CA ASN A 183 -2.45 3.11 -36.91
C ASN A 183 -1.85 3.18 -35.51
N GLY A 184 -0.62 2.73 -35.31
CA GLY A 184 0.01 2.51 -34.03
C GLY A 184 -0.40 1.17 -33.41
N ASN A 185 0.50 0.61 -32.62
CA ASN A 185 0.26 -0.64 -31.88
C ASN A 185 -0.84 -0.45 -30.84
N GLY A 186 -0.94 0.73 -30.20
CA GLY A 186 -1.99 1.04 -29.23
C GLY A 186 -3.39 0.83 -29.77
N GLN A 187 -3.68 1.26 -31.02
CA GLN A 187 -5.01 1.14 -31.65
C GLN A 187 -5.22 -0.15 -32.44
N THR A 188 -4.17 -0.90 -32.74
CA THR A 188 -4.25 -2.10 -33.58
C THR A 188 -4.58 -3.33 -32.73
N LEU A 189 -5.63 -4.09 -33.10
CA LEU A 189 -6.06 -5.31 -32.37
C LEU A 189 -5.38 -6.59 -32.90
N THR A 190 -4.34 -6.45 -33.72
CA THR A 190 -3.53 -7.56 -34.26
C THR A 190 -2.15 -7.65 -33.59
N THR A 191 -2.00 -7.09 -32.42
CA THR A 191 -0.82 -7.19 -31.55
C THR A 191 -1.22 -7.07 -30.08
N TYR A 192 -0.40 -7.60 -29.19
CA TYR A 192 -0.56 -7.41 -27.73
C TYR A 192 0.11 -6.13 -27.22
N LEU A 193 0.82 -5.38 -28.06
CA LEU A 193 1.46 -4.12 -27.70
C LEU A 193 0.42 -2.99 -27.53
N GLY A 194 0.60 -2.13 -26.52
CA GLY A 194 -0.31 -1.05 -26.17
C GLY A 194 -1.64 -1.52 -25.57
N LYS A 195 -1.61 -2.57 -24.71
CA LYS A 195 -2.79 -3.29 -24.23
C LYS A 195 -2.71 -3.61 -22.73
N MET A 196 -3.88 -3.74 -22.12
CA MET A 196 -4.04 -4.63 -20.98
C MET A 196 -4.51 -6.00 -21.48
N LEU A 197 -3.87 -7.06 -21.01
CA LEU A 197 -4.28 -8.44 -21.27
C LEU A 197 -4.96 -9.01 -20.03
N ARG A 198 -5.93 -9.91 -20.26
CA ARG A 198 -6.61 -10.69 -19.22
C ARG A 198 -6.49 -12.16 -19.58
N ILE A 199 -5.96 -12.97 -18.68
CA ILE A 199 -5.37 -14.29 -18.95
C ILE A 199 -5.92 -15.29 -17.95
N ASP A 200 -6.53 -16.36 -18.41
CA ASP A 200 -6.97 -17.51 -17.62
C ASP A 200 -5.82 -18.52 -17.49
N VAL A 201 -5.04 -18.38 -16.45
CA VAL A 201 -3.86 -19.23 -16.22
C VAL A 201 -4.19 -20.69 -15.91
N ASP A 202 -5.45 -20.99 -15.59
CA ASP A 202 -5.95 -22.35 -15.30
C ASP A 202 -6.49 -23.06 -16.54
N ASN A 203 -6.61 -22.32 -17.65
CA ASN A 203 -7.13 -22.83 -18.93
C ASN A 203 -6.03 -22.97 -20.00
N ALA A 204 -4.91 -23.59 -19.62
CA ALA A 204 -3.83 -23.90 -20.58
C ALA A 204 -4.31 -24.94 -21.62
N PRO A 205 -3.85 -24.84 -22.87
CA PRO A 205 -2.89 -23.90 -23.44
C PRO A 205 -3.53 -22.64 -24.07
N THR A 206 -4.84 -22.48 -24.02
CA THR A 206 -5.54 -21.36 -24.66
C THR A 206 -5.43 -20.07 -23.86
N TYR A 207 -5.44 -20.16 -22.53
CA TYR A 207 -5.38 -19.05 -21.59
C TYR A 207 -6.47 -17.97 -21.77
N VAL A 208 -7.51 -18.26 -22.56
CA VAL A 208 -8.55 -17.29 -22.90
C VAL A 208 -9.66 -17.30 -21.86
N PRO A 209 -9.84 -16.21 -21.10
CA PRO A 209 -10.92 -16.11 -20.14
C PRO A 209 -12.28 -16.03 -20.81
N ALA A 210 -13.29 -16.56 -20.15
CA ALA A 210 -14.67 -16.28 -20.51
C ALA A 210 -14.95 -14.76 -20.44
N GLY A 211 -15.61 -14.22 -21.44
CA GLY A 211 -16.00 -12.80 -21.50
C GLY A 211 -14.89 -11.83 -21.97
N ASN A 212 -13.74 -12.31 -22.44
CA ASN A 212 -12.80 -11.44 -23.14
C ASN A 212 -13.44 -10.88 -24.41
N PRO A 213 -13.32 -9.56 -24.69
CA PRO A 213 -14.05 -8.90 -25.77
C PRO A 213 -13.61 -9.36 -27.17
N PHE A 214 -12.37 -9.82 -27.29
CA PHE A 214 -11.77 -10.24 -28.56
C PHE A 214 -11.47 -11.75 -28.59
N ALA A 215 -12.15 -12.56 -27.80
CA ALA A 215 -11.91 -13.99 -27.65
C ALA A 215 -11.94 -14.80 -28.96
N ALA A 216 -12.69 -14.32 -29.97
CA ALA A 216 -12.76 -14.94 -31.29
C ALA A 216 -11.67 -14.44 -32.28
N SER A 217 -10.83 -13.49 -31.87
CA SER A 217 -9.75 -12.95 -32.71
C SER A 217 -8.46 -13.77 -32.61
N SER A 218 -7.47 -13.46 -33.41
CA SER A 218 -6.11 -14.02 -33.31
C SER A 218 -5.34 -13.52 -32.07
N PHE A 219 -5.89 -12.52 -31.35
CA PHE A 219 -5.31 -11.92 -30.15
C PHE A 219 -6.34 -11.94 -28.99
N PRO A 220 -6.77 -13.14 -28.57
CA PRO A 220 -7.94 -13.32 -27.72
C PRO A 220 -7.72 -12.87 -26.26
N LEU A 221 -6.49 -12.59 -25.85
CA LEU A 221 -6.17 -12.16 -24.48
C LEU A 221 -6.34 -10.66 -24.26
N ILE A 222 -6.58 -9.87 -25.30
CA ILE A 222 -6.78 -8.42 -25.20
C ILE A 222 -8.02 -8.16 -24.34
N TRP A 223 -7.85 -7.35 -23.28
CA TRP A 223 -8.92 -6.85 -22.42
C TRP A 223 -9.29 -5.41 -22.80
N THR A 224 -8.31 -4.50 -22.79
CA THR A 224 -8.45 -3.10 -23.19
C THR A 224 -7.28 -2.68 -24.07
N TYR A 225 -7.41 -1.55 -24.78
CA TYR A 225 -6.41 -1.10 -25.73
C TYR A 225 -6.30 0.43 -25.76
N GLY A 226 -5.36 0.96 -26.56
CA GLY A 226 -5.14 2.39 -26.67
C GLY A 226 -4.29 2.94 -25.52
N LEU A 227 -3.31 2.17 -25.07
CA LEU A 227 -2.35 2.54 -24.03
C LEU A 227 -0.95 2.75 -24.65
N ARG A 228 -0.15 3.64 -24.06
CA ARG A 228 1.22 3.92 -24.51
C ARG A 228 2.25 3.08 -23.77
N ASN A 229 2.35 3.26 -22.47
CA ASN A 229 3.24 2.52 -21.59
C ASN A 229 2.63 2.39 -20.20
N PRO A 230 1.64 1.50 -20.03
CA PRO A 230 0.98 1.27 -18.75
C PRO A 230 1.98 0.66 -17.76
N TRP A 231 2.78 1.55 -17.13
CA TRP A 231 3.91 1.15 -16.32
C TRP A 231 3.47 0.34 -15.11
N ARG A 232 2.46 0.85 -14.36
CA ARG A 232 1.83 0.13 -13.26
C ARG A 232 0.33 0.31 -13.30
N PHE A 233 -0.35 -0.73 -12.87
CA PHE A 233 -1.78 -0.70 -12.62
C PHE A 233 -2.07 -1.42 -11.29
N SER A 234 -3.22 -1.14 -10.70
CA SER A 234 -3.65 -1.81 -9.48
C SER A 234 -5.16 -1.92 -9.39
N PHE A 235 -5.60 -3.01 -8.76
CA PHE A 235 -6.99 -3.14 -8.35
C PHE A 235 -7.18 -2.63 -6.93
N ASP A 236 -8.23 -1.87 -6.71
CA ASP A 236 -8.68 -1.56 -5.36
C ASP A 236 -9.22 -2.84 -4.71
N LYS A 237 -8.58 -3.29 -3.64
CA LYS A 237 -8.94 -4.54 -2.94
C LYS A 237 -10.37 -4.59 -2.42
N LEU A 238 -11.01 -3.43 -2.18
CA LEU A 238 -12.37 -3.36 -1.63
C LEU A 238 -13.42 -3.29 -2.73
N THR A 239 -13.20 -2.47 -3.76
CA THR A 239 -14.22 -2.20 -4.80
C THR A 239 -14.00 -3.04 -6.05
N GLY A 240 -12.77 -3.49 -6.30
CA GLY A 240 -12.38 -4.17 -7.53
C GLY A 240 -12.12 -3.23 -8.70
N ASP A 241 -12.17 -1.92 -8.49
CA ASP A 241 -11.89 -0.92 -9.52
C ASP A 241 -10.43 -0.96 -9.95
N LEU A 242 -10.17 -0.79 -11.24
CA LEU A 242 -8.85 -0.81 -11.84
C LEU A 242 -8.35 0.62 -12.10
N TYR A 243 -7.15 0.92 -11.61
CA TYR A 243 -6.40 2.15 -11.88
C TYR A 243 -5.20 1.82 -12.74
N ILE A 244 -5.01 2.53 -13.87
CA ILE A 244 -3.90 2.30 -14.80
C ILE A 244 -3.13 3.61 -14.94
N ALA A 245 -1.84 3.62 -14.57
CA ALA A 245 -0.95 4.74 -14.83
C ALA A 245 -0.24 4.50 -16.16
N ASP A 246 -0.53 5.37 -17.12
CA ASP A 246 0.01 5.29 -18.47
C ASP A 246 0.96 6.47 -18.73
N VAL A 247 2.21 6.17 -19.06
CA VAL A 247 3.25 7.18 -19.25
C VAL A 247 3.01 7.90 -20.59
N GLY A 248 2.87 9.22 -20.50
CA GLY A 248 2.61 10.09 -21.66
C GLY A 248 3.81 10.29 -22.58
N GLN A 249 3.59 10.97 -23.70
CA GLN A 249 4.62 11.20 -24.73
C GLN A 249 5.36 12.52 -24.53
N ASN A 250 4.67 13.66 -24.61
CA ASN A 250 5.29 14.98 -24.59
C ASN A 250 4.46 16.04 -23.84
N ALA A 251 3.23 15.75 -23.49
CA ALA A 251 2.31 16.75 -22.99
C ALA A 251 1.83 16.45 -21.56
N VAL A 252 1.32 15.25 -21.32
CA VAL A 252 0.70 14.90 -20.04
C VAL A 252 0.95 13.45 -19.67
N GLU A 253 1.05 13.21 -18.39
CA GLU A 253 0.97 11.91 -17.73
C GLU A 253 -0.48 11.65 -17.32
N GLU A 254 -0.93 10.38 -17.25
CA GLU A 254 -2.34 10.08 -17.02
C GLU A 254 -2.59 8.86 -16.13
N ILE A 255 -3.72 8.93 -15.42
CA ILE A 255 -4.30 7.81 -14.67
C ILE A 255 -5.66 7.50 -15.27
N ASN A 256 -5.77 6.33 -15.87
CA ASN A 256 -7.00 5.78 -16.39
C ASN A 256 -7.71 4.97 -15.31
N PHE A 257 -9.03 4.86 -15.44
CA PHE A 257 -9.89 4.19 -14.46
C PHE A 257 -10.90 3.29 -15.16
N GLU A 258 -11.05 2.08 -14.64
CA GLU A 258 -12.06 1.14 -15.06
C GLU A 258 -12.84 0.67 -13.82
N PRO A 259 -14.14 1.02 -13.70
CA PRO A 259 -14.92 0.55 -12.56
C PRO A 259 -15.11 -0.97 -12.61
N ALA A 260 -15.19 -1.59 -11.45
CA ALA A 260 -15.48 -3.02 -11.34
C ALA A 260 -16.77 -3.38 -12.10
N GLY A 261 -16.68 -4.39 -12.97
CA GLY A 261 -17.80 -4.79 -13.82
C GLY A 261 -18.06 -3.87 -15.02
N ALA A 262 -17.14 -2.93 -15.33
CA ALA A 262 -17.18 -2.20 -16.59
C ALA A 262 -17.13 -3.19 -17.78
N GLY A 263 -17.69 -2.77 -18.89
CA GLY A 263 -17.68 -3.58 -20.12
C GLY A 263 -16.25 -3.78 -20.63
N ALA A 264 -16.02 -4.91 -21.24
CA ALA A 264 -14.76 -5.26 -21.88
C ALA A 264 -14.53 -4.45 -23.17
N GLY A 265 -13.26 -4.28 -23.57
CA GLY A 265 -12.90 -3.66 -24.85
C GLY A 265 -12.81 -2.13 -24.83
N LEU A 266 -12.55 -1.54 -23.65
CA LEU A 266 -12.36 -0.10 -23.52
C LEU A 266 -11.14 0.38 -24.33
N ASN A 267 -11.26 1.58 -24.92
CA ASN A 267 -10.20 2.25 -25.69
C ASN A 267 -9.80 3.54 -24.97
N TYR A 268 -8.54 3.62 -24.54
CA TYR A 268 -7.97 4.78 -23.84
C TYR A 268 -7.37 5.86 -24.77
N GLY A 269 -7.42 5.63 -26.08
CA GLY A 269 -7.20 6.67 -27.12
C GLY A 269 -5.77 6.83 -27.62
N TRP A 270 -4.72 6.32 -26.95
CA TRP A 270 -3.37 6.38 -27.47
C TRP A 270 -3.28 5.66 -28.83
N ARG A 271 -2.70 6.25 -29.86
CA ARG A 271 -1.82 7.42 -29.97
C ARG A 271 -2.55 8.71 -30.39
N CYS A 272 -3.85 8.64 -30.71
CA CYS A 272 -4.57 9.80 -31.23
C CYS A 272 -4.96 10.79 -30.14
N PHE A 273 -4.99 10.35 -28.89
CA PHE A 273 -5.17 11.18 -27.72
C PHE A 273 -4.01 10.99 -26.75
N GLU A 274 -3.61 12.07 -26.10
CA GLU A 274 -2.72 12.11 -24.96
C GLU A 274 -3.43 12.91 -23.87
N GLY A 275 -3.79 12.27 -22.77
CA GLY A 275 -4.76 12.81 -21.82
C GLY A 275 -6.12 13.08 -22.47
N ASN A 276 -6.68 14.24 -22.21
CA ASN A 276 -7.97 14.67 -22.75
C ASN A 276 -7.85 15.39 -24.11
N SER A 277 -6.66 15.45 -24.69
CA SER A 277 -6.39 16.25 -25.88
C SER A 277 -6.03 15.37 -27.08
N CYS A 278 -6.57 15.74 -28.25
CA CYS A 278 -6.16 15.11 -29.49
C CYS A 278 -4.71 15.44 -29.82
N SER A 279 -3.92 14.42 -30.13
CA SER A 279 -2.50 14.54 -30.52
C SER A 279 -2.26 15.21 -31.88
N SER A 280 -3.31 15.64 -32.58
CA SER A 280 -3.21 16.27 -33.90
C SER A 280 -2.39 17.56 -33.92
N ALA A 281 -2.21 18.22 -32.78
CA ALA A 281 -1.39 19.41 -32.63
C ALA A 281 0.07 19.12 -32.22
N SER A 282 0.39 17.86 -31.94
CA SER A 282 1.72 17.42 -31.53
C SER A 282 2.51 16.81 -32.69
N ALA A 283 3.79 16.47 -32.45
CA ALA A 283 4.62 15.72 -33.40
C ALA A 283 4.03 14.37 -33.83
N CYS A 284 2.99 13.89 -33.16
CA CYS A 284 2.27 12.65 -33.48
C CYS A 284 1.14 12.82 -34.51
N ALA A 285 0.94 14.01 -35.04
CA ALA A 285 -0.12 14.34 -36.00
C ALA A 285 0.02 13.68 -37.40
N THR A 286 1.09 12.95 -37.66
CA THR A 286 1.32 12.29 -38.94
C THR A 286 0.55 10.98 -39.05
N THR A 287 -0.69 11.07 -39.45
CA THR A 287 -1.64 10.10 -40.00
C THR A 287 -1.58 8.61 -39.59
N PRO A 288 -2.73 7.96 -39.47
CA PRO A 288 -4.09 8.48 -39.50
C PRO A 288 -4.69 8.58 -38.09
N CYS A 289 -4.50 9.72 -37.42
CA CYS A 289 -5.21 9.97 -36.19
C CYS A 289 -6.52 10.68 -36.44
N SER A 290 -7.62 10.06 -36.07
CA SER A 290 -8.93 10.71 -35.98
C SER A 290 -9.10 11.30 -34.58
N CYS A 291 -9.39 12.60 -34.51
CA CYS A 291 -9.75 13.28 -33.25
C CYS A 291 -11.22 13.01 -32.86
N VAL A 292 -11.74 11.85 -33.19
CA VAL A 292 -13.08 11.41 -32.78
C VAL A 292 -12.98 10.78 -31.40
N SER A 293 -13.61 11.41 -30.43
CA SER A 293 -13.61 10.97 -29.03
C SER A 293 -14.72 9.96 -28.68
N THR A 294 -15.62 9.69 -29.62
CA THR A 294 -16.74 8.75 -29.40
C THR A 294 -16.21 7.34 -29.14
N GLY A 295 -16.59 6.77 -28.01
CA GLY A 295 -16.18 5.42 -27.60
C GLY A 295 -14.82 5.35 -26.92
N LEU A 296 -14.17 6.49 -26.66
CA LEU A 296 -12.96 6.56 -25.86
C LEU A 296 -13.29 6.72 -24.37
N VAL A 297 -12.41 6.18 -23.54
CA VAL A 297 -12.39 6.41 -22.08
C VAL A 297 -11.24 7.37 -21.78
N PHE A 298 -11.57 8.50 -21.16
CA PHE A 298 -10.60 9.51 -20.81
C PHE A 298 -10.07 9.31 -19.39
N PRO A 299 -8.81 9.73 -19.10
CA PRO A 299 -8.24 9.61 -17.77
C PRO A 299 -8.99 10.41 -16.73
N ILE A 300 -9.00 9.90 -15.50
CA ILE A 300 -9.60 10.56 -14.34
C ILE A 300 -8.68 11.61 -13.72
N GLN A 301 -7.38 11.52 -13.98
CA GLN A 301 -6.35 12.44 -13.51
C GLN A 301 -5.26 12.58 -14.57
N THR A 302 -4.79 13.80 -14.77
CA THR A 302 -3.64 14.12 -15.63
C THR A 302 -2.77 15.19 -14.98
N TYR A 303 -1.48 15.20 -15.33
CA TYR A 303 -0.60 16.33 -15.05
C TYR A 303 0.35 16.58 -16.22
N THR A 304 0.69 17.85 -16.44
CA THR A 304 1.48 18.27 -17.58
C THR A 304 2.97 18.03 -17.36
N HIS A 305 3.76 17.97 -18.44
CA HIS A 305 5.22 17.88 -18.41
C HIS A 305 5.92 19.12 -17.80
N SER A 306 5.18 20.17 -17.42
CA SER A 306 5.70 21.22 -16.54
C SER A 306 5.77 20.81 -15.06
N VAL A 307 5.10 19.69 -14.70
CA VAL A 307 4.98 19.18 -13.32
C VAL A 307 5.78 17.90 -13.11
N GLY A 308 5.75 16.98 -14.08
CA GLY A 308 6.44 15.68 -14.05
C GLY A 308 6.45 15.04 -15.42
N PHE A 309 7.25 13.99 -15.64
CA PHE A 309 7.54 13.45 -16.97
C PHE A 309 7.37 11.94 -17.09
N CYS A 310 7.11 11.23 -15.98
CA CYS A 310 7.06 9.78 -15.98
C CYS A 310 6.28 9.26 -14.77
N ILE A 311 5.00 9.03 -14.95
CA ILE A 311 4.13 8.50 -13.90
C ILE A 311 4.48 7.05 -13.59
N THR A 312 4.51 6.71 -12.30
CA THR A 312 4.79 5.33 -11.85
C THR A 312 3.55 4.58 -11.36
N GLY A 313 2.40 5.27 -11.25
CA GLY A 313 1.19 4.65 -10.69
C GLY A 313 1.30 4.35 -9.20
N GLY A 314 0.40 3.54 -8.69
CA GLY A 314 0.34 3.21 -7.28
C GLY A 314 -0.87 2.39 -6.88
N PHE A 315 -1.38 2.56 -5.65
CA PHE A 315 -2.45 1.76 -5.07
C PHE A 315 -3.44 2.59 -4.27
N VAL A 316 -4.67 2.09 -4.15
CA VAL A 316 -5.65 2.59 -3.19
C VAL A 316 -5.30 2.08 -1.79
N TYR A 317 -5.13 2.99 -0.84
CA TYR A 317 -4.86 2.64 0.56
C TYR A 317 -6.07 1.95 1.20
N ARG A 318 -5.84 0.77 1.77
CA ARG A 318 -6.86 -0.04 2.47
C ARG A 318 -6.36 -0.57 3.81
N GLY A 319 -5.21 -0.06 4.28
CA GLY A 319 -4.63 -0.40 5.58
C GLY A 319 -5.46 0.12 6.75
N ALA A 320 -5.20 -0.45 7.91
CA ALA A 320 -5.87 -0.06 9.15
C ALA A 320 -5.05 0.94 9.99
N ASN A 321 -3.77 1.17 9.64
CA ASN A 321 -2.90 2.05 10.43
C ASN A 321 -3.21 3.54 10.22
N ILE A 322 -3.82 3.90 9.07
CA ILE A 322 -4.18 5.29 8.75
C ILE A 322 -5.65 5.32 8.27
N PRO A 323 -6.65 5.12 9.13
CA PRO A 323 -8.06 4.98 8.73
C PRO A 323 -8.60 6.17 7.93
N ALA A 324 -8.11 7.38 8.18
CA ALA A 324 -8.49 8.60 7.45
C ALA A 324 -8.15 8.53 5.95
N LEU A 325 -7.19 7.70 5.57
CA LEU A 325 -6.76 7.52 4.18
C LEU A 325 -7.47 6.37 3.45
N ALA A 326 -8.34 5.62 4.11
CA ALA A 326 -9.08 4.54 3.45
C ALA A 326 -9.76 5.06 2.16
N GLY A 327 -9.51 4.38 1.04
CA GLY A 327 -10.00 4.79 -0.28
C GLY A 327 -9.18 5.88 -0.98
N THR A 328 -8.01 6.23 -0.47
CA THR A 328 -7.11 7.22 -1.10
C THR A 328 -6.12 6.50 -2.01
N TYR A 329 -6.08 6.89 -3.29
CA TYR A 329 -5.09 6.41 -4.25
C TYR A 329 -3.82 7.23 -4.13
N PHE A 330 -2.66 6.56 -4.03
CA PHE A 330 -1.33 7.16 -4.01
C PHE A 330 -0.60 6.86 -5.31
N TYR A 331 0.18 7.82 -5.82
CA TYR A 331 1.01 7.67 -7.02
C TYR A 331 2.20 8.63 -6.99
N ALA A 332 3.17 8.42 -7.89
CA ALA A 332 4.38 9.22 -7.97
C ALA A 332 4.79 9.52 -9.41
N ASP A 333 5.73 10.46 -9.56
CA ASP A 333 6.49 10.71 -10.78
C ASP A 333 7.96 10.32 -10.56
N TYR A 334 8.47 9.42 -11.40
CA TYR A 334 9.82 8.91 -11.34
C TYR A 334 10.90 9.98 -11.52
N SER A 335 10.63 10.96 -12.42
CA SER A 335 11.64 11.94 -12.84
C SER A 335 11.77 13.12 -11.88
N THR A 336 10.67 13.50 -11.22
CA THR A 336 10.62 14.67 -10.35
C THR A 336 10.51 14.33 -8.86
N ASN A 337 10.40 13.04 -8.53
CA ASN A 337 10.25 12.52 -7.17
C ASN A 337 8.99 13.03 -6.44
N LYS A 338 8.01 13.52 -7.19
CA LYS A 338 6.76 13.99 -6.62
C LYS A 338 5.86 12.83 -6.26
N LEU A 339 5.17 12.98 -5.13
CA LEU A 339 4.22 12.02 -4.61
C LEU A 339 2.88 12.74 -4.40
N TRP A 340 1.80 12.12 -4.85
CA TRP A 340 0.45 12.68 -4.71
C TRP A 340 -0.53 11.62 -4.24
N SER A 341 -1.68 12.10 -3.78
CA SER A 341 -2.81 11.26 -3.46
C SER A 341 -4.13 11.94 -3.76
N PHE A 342 -5.17 11.15 -4.04
CA PHE A 342 -6.54 11.63 -4.19
C PHE A 342 -7.53 10.52 -3.83
N LYS A 343 -8.80 10.89 -3.64
CA LYS A 343 -9.93 9.95 -3.64
C LYS A 343 -10.71 10.10 -4.93
N TYR A 344 -11.18 8.99 -5.47
CA TYR A 344 -12.03 8.98 -6.66
C TYR A 344 -13.22 8.06 -6.47
N THR A 345 -14.37 8.51 -6.96
CA THR A 345 -15.55 7.67 -7.14
C THR A 345 -16.20 8.03 -8.47
N GLN A 346 -16.79 7.06 -9.14
CA GLN A 346 -17.43 7.29 -10.44
C GLN A 346 -18.55 8.34 -10.36
N ALA A 347 -19.30 8.38 -9.25
CA ALA A 347 -20.39 9.34 -9.05
C ALA A 347 -19.92 10.72 -8.60
N GLY A 348 -18.86 10.81 -7.78
CA GLY A 348 -18.38 12.04 -7.15
C GLY A 348 -17.15 12.65 -7.83
N GLY A 349 -16.54 11.94 -8.78
CA GLY A 349 -15.29 12.38 -9.38
C GLY A 349 -14.09 12.36 -8.43
N LEU A 350 -13.06 13.11 -8.79
CA LEU A 350 -11.82 13.25 -8.03
C LEU A 350 -12.00 14.28 -6.91
N THR A 351 -11.60 13.88 -5.70
CA THR A 351 -11.64 14.70 -4.48
C THR A 351 -10.35 14.54 -3.68
N ASN A 352 -10.12 15.42 -2.72
CA ASN A 352 -9.00 15.34 -1.76
C ASN A 352 -7.62 15.21 -2.42
N PHE A 353 -7.42 15.84 -3.60
CA PHE A 353 -6.09 15.89 -4.22
C PHE A 353 -5.10 16.58 -3.28
N THR A 354 -3.98 15.92 -3.03
CA THR A 354 -2.96 16.39 -2.09
C THR A 354 -1.57 16.08 -2.63
N ASP A 355 -0.69 17.09 -2.63
CA ASP A 355 0.74 16.89 -2.79
C ASP A 355 1.32 16.33 -1.47
N ARG A 356 1.89 15.13 -1.54
CA ARG A 356 2.45 14.39 -0.41
C ARG A 356 3.98 14.42 -0.36
N THR A 357 4.61 15.05 -1.33
CA THR A 357 6.06 15.00 -1.54
C THR A 357 6.83 15.33 -0.27
N THR A 358 6.61 16.51 0.31
CA THR A 358 7.31 16.92 1.55
C THR A 358 6.91 16.10 2.77
N GLN A 359 5.64 15.65 2.82
CA GLN A 359 5.11 14.91 3.96
C GLN A 359 5.67 13.49 4.05
N LEU A 360 5.88 12.84 2.90
CA LEU A 360 6.38 11.49 2.80
C LEU A 360 7.91 11.41 2.70
N ASP A 361 8.59 12.53 2.42
CA ASP A 361 10.04 12.56 2.42
C ASP A 361 10.56 12.44 3.86
N PRO A 362 11.36 11.42 4.21
CA PRO A 362 11.84 11.23 5.57
C PRO A 362 12.79 12.35 5.97
N PRO A 363 12.79 12.77 7.25
CA PRO A 363 13.74 13.77 7.73
C PRO A 363 15.17 13.24 7.67
N GLY A 364 16.05 13.94 6.97
CA GLY A 364 17.48 13.59 6.84
C GLY A 364 17.81 12.87 5.53
N THR A 365 18.80 12.00 5.54
CA THR A 365 19.23 11.19 4.40
C THR A 365 19.05 9.70 4.71
N PRO A 366 18.65 8.84 3.74
CA PRO A 366 18.32 9.18 2.35
C PRO A 366 16.94 9.86 2.20
N THR A 367 16.78 10.69 1.17
CA THR A 367 15.52 11.27 0.71
C THR A 367 14.87 10.35 -0.32
N ILE A 368 13.54 10.38 -0.47
CA ILE A 368 12.83 9.58 -1.47
C ILE A 368 13.11 10.14 -2.87
N THR A 369 13.67 9.30 -3.73
CA THR A 369 14.02 9.64 -5.12
C THR A 369 13.66 8.51 -6.07
N THR A 370 13.47 8.82 -7.35
CA THR A 370 13.30 7.82 -8.43
C THR A 370 12.40 6.64 -8.04
N VAL A 371 11.17 6.98 -7.61
CA VAL A 371 10.15 5.96 -7.24
C VAL A 371 9.80 5.11 -8.47
N THR A 372 10.09 3.82 -8.42
CA THR A 372 9.81 2.88 -9.52
C THR A 372 8.42 2.29 -9.44
N THR A 373 7.90 2.14 -8.23
CA THR A 373 6.57 1.56 -7.98
C THR A 373 6.13 1.81 -6.54
N PHE A 374 4.88 1.53 -6.29
CA PHE A 374 4.38 1.25 -4.94
C PHE A 374 4.20 -0.26 -4.77
N GLY A 375 4.16 -0.70 -3.52
CA GLY A 375 3.72 -2.03 -3.13
C GLY A 375 2.59 -1.95 -2.12
N GLN A 376 1.84 -3.02 -1.97
CA GLN A 376 0.80 -3.13 -0.96
C GLN A 376 0.85 -4.50 -0.31
N ASP A 377 0.91 -4.56 1.03
CA ASP A 377 0.88 -5.83 1.75
C ASP A 377 -0.54 -6.42 1.85
N LEU A 378 -0.67 -7.58 2.50
CA LEU A 378 -1.96 -8.24 2.67
C LEU A 378 -2.93 -7.45 3.56
N ALA A 379 -2.40 -6.65 4.48
CA ALA A 379 -3.20 -5.78 5.36
C ALA A 379 -3.67 -4.50 4.64
N GLY A 380 -3.16 -4.21 3.44
CA GLY A 380 -3.50 -3.00 2.67
C GLY A 380 -2.63 -1.79 2.99
N GLU A 381 -1.54 -1.96 3.76
CA GLU A 381 -0.54 -0.93 4.00
C GLU A 381 0.32 -0.69 2.76
N LEU A 382 0.73 0.55 2.52
CA LEU A 382 1.45 0.93 1.31
C LEU A 382 2.95 1.10 1.54
N TYR A 383 3.69 0.74 0.51
CA TYR A 383 5.14 0.86 0.44
C TYR A 383 5.55 1.65 -0.81
N ILE A 384 6.58 2.49 -0.66
CA ILE A 384 7.26 3.19 -1.76
C ILE A 384 8.53 2.41 -2.06
N VAL A 385 8.77 2.13 -3.33
CA VAL A 385 9.94 1.38 -3.82
C VAL A 385 10.77 2.28 -4.69
N GLU A 386 12.04 2.49 -4.31
CA GLU A 386 12.96 3.36 -5.02
C GLU A 386 13.96 2.58 -5.87
N GLN A 387 14.35 3.16 -7.00
CA GLN A 387 15.39 2.56 -7.86
C GLN A 387 16.73 2.42 -7.15
N GLY A 388 17.02 3.29 -6.17
CA GLY A 388 18.20 3.25 -5.32
C GLY A 388 18.33 1.99 -4.47
N GLY A 389 17.21 1.32 -4.23
CA GLY A 389 17.18 0.07 -3.47
C GLY A 389 16.54 0.19 -2.10
N GLU A 390 15.93 1.31 -1.78
CA GLU A 390 15.20 1.55 -0.54
C GLU A 390 13.73 1.18 -0.69
N ILE A 391 13.15 0.66 0.40
CA ILE A 391 11.72 0.36 0.53
C ILE A 391 11.20 1.03 1.78
N TRP A 392 10.25 1.92 1.60
CA TRP A 392 9.65 2.71 2.67
C TRP A 392 8.19 2.32 2.87
N ARG A 393 7.74 2.20 4.11
CA ARG A 393 6.32 2.07 4.42
C ARG A 393 5.73 3.46 4.70
N ILE A 394 4.52 3.71 4.19
CA ILE A 394 3.74 4.89 4.53
C ILE A 394 3.07 4.66 5.87
N ASP A 395 3.39 5.49 6.86
CA ASP A 395 2.86 5.43 8.22
C ASP A 395 2.12 6.72 8.58
N GLY A 396 1.17 6.62 9.49
CA GLY A 396 0.62 7.77 10.19
C GLY A 396 1.59 8.24 11.29
N THR A 397 1.58 9.52 11.60
CA THR A 397 2.26 10.00 12.79
C THR A 397 1.62 9.33 14.02
N PRO A 398 2.40 8.75 14.93
CA PRO A 398 1.85 8.15 16.14
C PRO A 398 0.99 9.16 16.91
N PRO A 399 -0.17 8.74 17.44
CA PRO A 399 -1.06 9.63 18.20
C PRO A 399 -0.50 10.04 19.55
N GLY A 400 0.64 9.48 19.96
CA GLY A 400 1.27 9.72 21.24
C GLY A 400 2.74 9.33 21.26
N THR A 401 3.32 9.27 22.44
CA THR A 401 4.74 8.95 22.66
C THR A 401 4.91 7.82 23.66
N ALA A 402 5.88 6.94 23.40
CA ALA A 402 6.28 5.89 24.35
C ALA A 402 6.97 6.51 25.57
N ASN A 403 6.76 5.91 26.73
CA ASN A 403 7.42 6.23 27.97
C ASN A 403 7.54 4.97 28.84
N CYS A 404 8.00 5.08 30.08
CA CYS A 404 8.02 3.97 31.04
C CYS A 404 8.65 2.68 30.45
N ALA A 405 9.83 2.79 29.88
CA ALA A 405 10.53 1.64 29.34
C ALA A 405 11.22 0.82 30.42
N GLY A 406 11.19 -0.50 30.34
CA GLY A 406 11.93 -1.43 31.18
C GLY A 406 13.34 -1.73 30.66
N ASP A 407 13.99 -0.73 30.04
CA ASP A 407 15.28 -0.82 29.37
C ASP A 407 16.46 -0.29 30.22
N GLY A 408 16.23 -0.02 31.48
CA GLY A 408 17.24 0.56 32.37
C GLY A 408 17.30 2.09 32.34
N SER A 409 16.40 2.76 31.59
CA SER A 409 16.35 4.23 31.52
C SER A 409 15.59 4.88 32.71
N LEU A 410 14.83 4.10 33.46
CA LEU A 410 14.10 4.55 34.67
C LEU A 410 14.97 4.45 35.94
N PRO A 411 14.63 5.23 37.00
CA PRO A 411 15.31 5.11 38.27
C PRO A 411 15.18 3.73 38.95
N LEU A 412 14.09 3.02 38.68
CA LEU A 412 13.82 1.67 39.17
C LEU A 412 14.14 0.63 38.10
N ASP A 413 14.96 -0.35 38.47
CA ASP A 413 15.29 -1.48 37.62
C ASP A 413 14.14 -2.48 37.51
N CYS A 414 14.14 -3.26 36.44
CA CYS A 414 13.22 -4.37 36.25
C CYS A 414 13.41 -5.42 37.38
N PRO A 415 12.31 -6.01 37.94
CA PRO A 415 12.33 -6.75 39.20
C PRO A 415 13.36 -7.89 39.34
N CYS A 416 13.57 -8.67 38.31
CA CYS A 416 14.50 -9.82 38.33
C CYS A 416 15.74 -9.56 37.45
N SER A 417 16.15 -8.32 37.28
CA SER A 417 17.16 -7.91 36.33
C SER A 417 16.78 -8.32 34.87
N ASN A 418 15.47 -8.46 34.64
CA ASN A 418 14.90 -8.85 33.34
C ASN A 418 14.72 -7.61 32.43
N THR A 419 15.79 -6.84 32.26
CA THR A 419 15.81 -5.64 31.40
C THR A 419 15.38 -5.99 29.99
N GLY A 420 14.45 -5.18 29.42
CA GLY A 420 13.97 -5.31 28.03
C GLY A 420 14.84 -4.57 27.02
N ALA A 421 14.45 -4.59 25.76
CA ALA A 421 15.06 -3.77 24.73
C ALA A 421 14.67 -2.28 24.88
N VAL A 422 15.43 -1.40 24.23
CA VAL A 422 15.19 0.05 24.25
C VAL A 422 13.74 0.37 23.88
N GLY A 423 13.04 1.11 24.73
CA GLY A 423 11.65 1.51 24.54
C GLY A 423 10.59 0.45 24.81
N HIS A 424 10.98 -0.76 25.21
CA HIS A 424 10.07 -1.87 25.54
C HIS A 424 9.81 -1.93 27.06
N GLY A 425 8.83 -2.74 27.49
CA GLY A 425 8.70 -3.14 28.89
C GLY A 425 9.82 -4.10 29.32
N CYS A 426 9.83 -4.50 30.60
CA CYS A 426 10.76 -5.53 31.05
C CYS A 426 10.61 -6.84 30.29
N ALA A 427 11.71 -7.59 30.11
CA ALA A 427 11.68 -8.89 29.43
C ALA A 427 10.62 -9.81 30.04
N ASN A 428 10.08 -10.73 29.24
CA ASN A 428 9.10 -11.71 29.68
C ASN A 428 9.53 -13.14 29.32
N SER A 429 8.80 -14.12 29.79
CA SER A 429 9.14 -15.54 29.63
C SER A 429 9.22 -16.04 28.18
N ALA A 430 8.62 -15.31 27.24
CA ALA A 430 8.56 -15.66 25.83
C ALA A 430 9.48 -14.79 24.96
N ASN A 431 9.85 -13.60 25.45
CA ASN A 431 10.62 -12.61 24.67
C ASN A 431 11.54 -11.78 25.57
N SER A 432 12.85 -11.88 25.33
CA SER A 432 13.88 -11.12 26.06
C SER A 432 13.82 -9.61 25.77
N ASN A 433 13.19 -9.17 24.69
CA ASN A 433 13.02 -7.75 24.40
C ASN A 433 11.95 -7.08 25.27
N GLY A 434 11.02 -7.86 25.88
CA GLY A 434 9.88 -7.32 26.59
C GLY A 434 8.73 -6.92 25.65
N ALA A 435 7.52 -6.75 26.19
CA ALA A 435 6.35 -6.35 25.43
C ALA A 435 6.41 -4.87 25.03
N LEU A 436 5.96 -4.57 23.79
CA LEU A 436 5.92 -3.22 23.23
C LEU A 436 4.48 -2.76 23.05
N LEU A 437 4.09 -1.68 23.71
CA LEU A 437 2.86 -0.93 23.48
C LEU A 437 3.14 0.26 22.58
N SER A 438 2.34 0.38 21.54
CA SER A 438 2.35 1.51 20.58
C SER A 438 0.92 1.96 20.27
N GLY A 439 0.78 3.11 19.63
CA GLY A 439 -0.51 3.64 19.17
C GLY A 439 -0.47 3.98 17.68
N VAL A 440 -1.58 3.75 16.99
CA VAL A 440 -1.83 4.16 15.60
C VAL A 440 -3.17 4.89 15.52
N GLY A 441 -3.43 5.58 14.40
CA GLY A 441 -4.64 6.35 14.21
C GLY A 441 -4.46 7.82 14.60
N ASP A 442 -5.57 8.54 14.75
CA ASP A 442 -5.59 9.98 14.97
C ASP A 442 -6.59 10.37 16.05
N THR A 443 -6.17 11.24 16.98
CA THR A 443 -7.01 11.71 18.09
C THR A 443 -8.17 12.59 17.60
N GLY A 444 -7.98 13.39 16.55
CA GLY A 444 -9.00 14.27 16.01
C GLY A 444 -10.16 13.54 15.33
N SER A 445 -9.87 12.41 14.66
CA SER A 445 -10.88 11.54 14.03
C SER A 445 -11.38 10.43 14.95
N ASP A 446 -10.97 10.38 16.20
CA ASP A 446 -11.30 9.34 17.19
C ASP A 446 -11.00 7.91 16.71
N SER A 447 -9.92 7.75 15.95
CA SER A 447 -9.52 6.48 15.34
C SER A 447 -8.33 5.82 16.02
N VAL A 448 -7.93 6.31 17.20
CA VAL A 448 -6.75 5.78 17.92
C VAL A 448 -6.97 4.34 18.35
N ARG A 449 -6.01 3.49 18.00
CA ARG A 449 -5.88 2.09 18.42
C ARG A 449 -4.54 1.89 19.14
N LEU A 450 -4.57 1.17 20.24
CA LEU A 450 -3.38 0.70 20.96
C LEU A 450 -3.05 -0.72 20.50
N ASP A 451 -1.80 -0.97 20.16
CA ASP A 451 -1.28 -2.28 19.76
C ASP A 451 -0.20 -2.71 20.75
N THR A 452 -0.32 -3.90 21.31
CA THR A 452 0.71 -4.52 22.16
C THR A 452 1.23 -5.78 21.51
N THR A 453 2.55 -5.89 21.38
CA THR A 453 3.24 -7.03 20.75
C THR A 453 4.27 -7.65 21.69
N LEU A 454 4.86 -8.78 21.30
CA LEU A 454 5.93 -9.48 22.01
C LEU A 454 5.51 -9.97 23.42
N MET A 455 4.22 -10.15 23.67
CA MET A 455 3.70 -10.88 24.81
C MET A 455 3.84 -12.40 24.61
N PRO A 456 3.66 -13.24 25.63
CA PRO A 456 3.49 -14.69 25.43
C PRO A 456 2.32 -14.98 24.48
N THR A 457 2.45 -16.00 23.64
CA THR A 457 1.67 -16.22 22.41
C THR A 457 0.15 -16.23 22.58
N THR A 458 -0.36 -16.68 23.73
CA THR A 458 -1.81 -16.80 24.03
C THR A 458 -2.17 -16.21 25.38
N SER A 459 -1.41 -15.22 25.85
CA SER A 459 -1.66 -14.62 27.18
C SER A 459 -2.93 -13.79 27.21
N SER A 460 -3.65 -13.84 28.34
CA SER A 460 -4.69 -12.86 28.64
C SER A 460 -4.02 -11.51 28.96
N CYS A 461 -4.52 -10.43 28.38
CA CYS A 461 -4.01 -9.09 28.61
C CYS A 461 -5.14 -8.09 28.87
N ILE A 462 -4.80 -6.98 29.54
CA ILE A 462 -5.73 -5.89 29.89
C ILE A 462 -5.07 -4.58 29.48
N PHE A 463 -5.71 -3.83 28.61
CA PHE A 463 -5.33 -2.45 28.32
C PHE A 463 -5.77 -1.56 29.50
N LEU A 464 -4.84 -0.83 30.08
CA LEU A 464 -5.02 0.07 31.22
C LEU A 464 -4.87 1.52 30.76
N LYS A 465 -5.62 2.43 31.40
CA LYS A 465 -5.50 3.88 31.26
C LYS A 465 -5.43 4.51 32.65
N GLY A 466 -4.50 5.42 32.82
CA GLY A 466 -4.42 6.31 33.99
C GLY A 466 -4.44 7.77 33.55
N ASP A 467 -4.65 8.67 34.49
CA ASP A 467 -4.62 10.12 34.29
C ASP A 467 -3.33 10.78 34.82
N LEU A 468 -2.45 10.01 35.48
CA LEU A 468 -1.16 10.46 35.98
C LEU A 468 -0.03 9.54 35.48
N TYR A 469 1.15 10.14 35.33
CA TYR A 469 2.41 9.45 35.06
C TYR A 469 3.28 9.47 36.32
N ASP A 470 3.70 8.29 36.77
CA ASP A 470 4.68 8.15 37.83
C ASP A 470 6.07 7.87 37.24
N SER A 471 6.94 8.89 37.28
CA SER A 471 8.31 8.79 36.76
C SER A 471 9.22 7.91 37.63
N ASN A 472 8.85 7.65 38.87
CA ASN A 472 9.61 6.76 39.74
C ASN A 472 9.28 5.29 39.48
N SER A 473 8.13 5.04 38.83
CA SER A 473 7.59 3.70 38.62
C SER A 473 7.42 2.87 39.89
N VAL A 474 6.71 1.78 39.79
CA VAL A 474 6.61 0.77 40.85
C VAL A 474 6.74 -0.62 40.27
N ASN A 475 7.29 -1.56 41.04
CA ASN A 475 7.29 -2.97 40.67
C ASN A 475 5.85 -3.48 40.52
N PHE A 476 5.54 -4.08 39.41
CA PHE A 476 4.22 -4.61 39.10
C PHE A 476 4.36 -5.96 38.38
N GLY A 477 4.34 -7.01 39.17
CA GLY A 477 4.73 -8.33 38.66
C GLY A 477 6.19 -8.37 38.23
N ASP A 478 6.43 -8.88 37.04
CA ASP A 478 7.77 -8.94 36.43
C ASP A 478 8.15 -7.63 35.71
N GLY A 479 7.36 -6.56 35.84
CA GLY A 479 7.55 -5.31 35.10
C GLY A 479 7.42 -4.05 35.94
N LEU A 480 7.42 -2.89 35.28
CA LEU A 480 7.36 -1.55 35.87
C LEU A 480 6.06 -0.85 35.49
N LEU A 481 5.26 -0.45 36.46
CA LEU A 481 4.03 0.33 36.26
C LEU A 481 4.31 1.80 36.52
N CYS A 482 4.07 2.66 35.48
CA CYS A 482 4.13 4.11 35.61
C CYS A 482 2.75 4.76 35.42
N THR A 483 1.78 4.01 34.89
CA THR A 483 0.41 4.48 34.73
C THR A 483 -0.27 4.49 36.10
N SER A 484 -0.72 5.66 36.54
CA SER A 484 -1.22 5.88 37.90
C SER A 484 -2.43 6.82 37.92
N GLY A 485 -2.89 7.21 39.12
CA GLY A 485 -4.06 8.03 39.32
C GLY A 485 -5.37 7.24 39.21
N ALA A 486 -6.36 7.79 38.52
CA ALA A 486 -7.64 7.12 38.27
C ALA A 486 -7.48 6.04 37.18
N LEU A 487 -7.22 4.82 37.61
CA LEU A 487 -6.99 3.69 36.70
C LEU A 487 -8.31 3.14 36.14
N ILE A 488 -8.36 3.00 34.83
CA ILE A 488 -9.46 2.39 34.06
C ILE A 488 -8.97 1.13 33.39
N ARG A 489 -9.68 0.01 33.57
CA ARG A 489 -9.53 -1.20 32.75
C ARG A 489 -10.33 -0.99 31.45
N LEU A 490 -9.63 -0.70 30.37
CA LEU A 490 -10.27 -0.40 29.09
C LEU A 490 -10.89 -1.66 28.46
N ARG A 491 -10.08 -2.69 28.31
CA ARG A 491 -10.52 -3.95 27.67
C ARG A 491 -9.63 -5.11 28.08
N THR A 492 -10.23 -6.28 28.25
CA THR A 492 -9.51 -7.56 28.34
C THR A 492 -9.51 -8.23 26.96
N LYS A 493 -8.35 -8.70 26.53
CA LYS A 493 -8.14 -9.41 25.27
C LYS A 493 -7.33 -10.68 25.52
N ILE A 494 -7.32 -11.58 24.52
CA ILE A 494 -6.42 -12.74 24.46
C ILE A 494 -5.42 -12.47 23.34
N ALA A 495 -4.14 -12.51 23.64
CA ALA A 495 -3.10 -12.35 22.65
C ALA A 495 -3.16 -13.49 21.61
N SER A 496 -2.96 -13.17 20.35
CA SER A 496 -2.78 -14.10 19.24
C SER A 496 -1.37 -13.91 18.69
N ALA A 497 -0.58 -14.97 18.67
CA ALA A 497 0.85 -14.91 18.32
C ALA A 497 1.64 -13.81 19.09
N GLY A 498 1.28 -13.57 20.37
CA GLY A 498 1.92 -12.57 21.21
C GLY A 498 1.47 -11.12 20.98
N ALA A 499 0.42 -10.88 20.22
CA ALA A 499 -0.11 -9.55 19.91
C ALA A 499 -1.59 -9.42 20.31
N ALA A 500 -1.99 -8.21 20.69
CA ALA A 500 -3.39 -7.82 20.92
C ALA A 500 -3.57 -6.32 20.63
N SER A 501 -4.78 -5.93 20.25
CA SER A 501 -5.14 -4.55 19.94
C SER A 501 -6.41 -4.12 20.66
N PHE A 502 -6.51 -2.81 20.97
CA PHE A 502 -7.74 -2.20 21.45
C PHE A 502 -7.86 -0.73 20.96
N PRO A 503 -8.99 -0.32 20.33
CA PRO A 503 -10.07 -1.17 19.82
C PRO A 503 -9.61 -2.06 18.65
N ASP A 504 -10.28 -3.18 18.41
CA ASP A 504 -10.14 -3.99 17.21
C ASP A 504 -11.51 -4.15 16.50
N SER A 505 -11.58 -4.95 15.44
CA SER A 505 -12.81 -5.18 14.66
C SER A 505 -13.97 -5.79 15.46
N THR A 506 -13.72 -6.33 16.66
CA THR A 506 -14.74 -6.90 17.57
C THR A 506 -15.28 -5.90 18.57
N ASP A 507 -14.66 -4.72 18.68
CA ASP A 507 -15.07 -3.69 19.61
C ASP A 507 -16.02 -2.68 18.96
N THR A 508 -17.04 -2.27 19.72
CA THR A 508 -18.03 -1.27 19.29
C THR A 508 -17.80 0.10 19.95
N VAL A 509 -16.73 0.23 20.75
CA VAL A 509 -16.44 1.43 21.53
C VAL A 509 -15.02 1.87 21.26
N THR A 510 -14.82 3.17 21.00
CA THR A 510 -13.51 3.77 20.74
C THR A 510 -12.65 3.82 22.01
N LEU A 511 -11.35 4.01 21.83
CA LEU A 511 -10.40 4.18 22.93
C LEU A 511 -10.77 5.41 23.78
N SER A 512 -11.10 6.53 23.14
CA SER A 512 -11.49 7.78 23.80
C SER A 512 -12.75 7.64 24.63
N ALA A 513 -13.78 7.04 24.07
CA ALA A 513 -15.06 6.82 24.76
C ALA A 513 -14.88 5.90 25.97
N ARG A 514 -14.10 4.81 25.82
CA ARG A 514 -13.83 3.88 26.91
C ARG A 514 -12.94 4.48 27.98
N GLY A 515 -11.97 5.32 27.58
CA GLY A 515 -11.01 5.99 28.47
C GLY A 515 -11.52 7.29 29.09
N SER A 516 -12.72 7.77 28.70
CA SER A 516 -13.24 9.08 29.11
C SER A 516 -12.29 10.23 28.74
N THR A 517 -11.75 10.18 27.52
CA THR A 517 -10.81 11.17 26.97
C THR A 517 -11.34 11.72 25.65
N PRO A 518 -12.32 12.66 25.66
CA PRO A 518 -12.95 13.15 24.44
C PRO A 518 -11.93 13.76 23.47
N PRO A 519 -12.07 13.53 22.16
CA PRO A 519 -11.26 14.18 21.13
C PRO A 519 -11.29 15.71 21.25
N GLY A 520 -10.13 16.36 21.12
CA GLY A 520 -9.98 17.82 21.23
C GLY A 520 -10.08 18.38 22.66
N SER A 521 -10.13 17.52 23.68
CA SER A 521 -10.21 17.96 25.08
C SER A 521 -8.90 18.53 25.64
N GLY A 522 -7.76 18.26 25.02
CA GLY A 522 -6.43 18.56 25.54
C GLY A 522 -6.02 17.71 26.73
N LEU A 523 -6.82 16.71 27.12
CA LEU A 523 -6.50 15.81 28.23
C LEU A 523 -5.36 14.88 27.85
N THR A 524 -4.37 14.75 28.71
CA THR A 524 -3.30 13.76 28.57
C THR A 524 -3.64 12.52 29.38
N ALA A 525 -3.54 11.36 28.76
CA ALA A 525 -3.76 10.06 29.35
C ALA A 525 -2.56 9.13 29.14
N TYR A 526 -2.35 8.22 30.09
CA TYR A 526 -1.23 7.29 30.09
C TYR A 526 -1.76 5.87 30.02
N TYR A 527 -1.14 5.06 29.17
CA TYR A 527 -1.59 3.71 28.87
C TYR A 527 -0.49 2.70 29.09
N GLN A 528 -0.82 1.52 29.59
CA GLN A 528 0.04 0.34 29.66
C GLN A 528 -0.81 -0.91 29.43
N THR A 529 -0.18 -2.00 29.00
CA THR A 529 -0.86 -3.30 28.86
C THR A 529 -0.31 -4.28 29.90
N TYR A 530 -1.16 -4.64 30.84
CA TYR A 530 -0.94 -5.77 31.75
C TYR A 530 -1.16 -7.08 30.98
N TYR A 531 -0.32 -8.10 31.20
CA TYR A 531 -0.51 -9.41 30.59
C TYR A 531 0.00 -10.55 31.47
N ARG A 532 -0.60 -11.73 31.31
CA ARG A 532 -0.15 -12.95 32.01
C ARG A 532 1.21 -13.39 31.48
N ASN A 533 2.12 -13.70 32.39
CA ASN A 533 3.47 -14.20 32.14
C ASN A 533 3.75 -15.41 33.04
N ALA A 534 2.84 -16.38 33.05
CA ALA A 534 2.86 -17.52 33.96
C ALA A 534 3.92 -18.56 33.53
N SER A 535 5.17 -18.33 33.94
CA SER A 535 6.26 -19.30 33.79
C SER A 535 6.93 -19.48 35.15
N ALA A 536 6.90 -20.70 35.70
CA ALA A 536 7.46 -21.01 37.01
C ALA A 536 8.97 -20.79 37.11
N SER A 537 9.67 -20.74 35.97
CA SER A 537 11.11 -20.52 35.92
C SER A 537 11.52 -19.08 35.58
N PHE A 538 10.55 -18.22 35.31
CA PHE A 538 10.81 -16.83 34.97
C PHE A 538 10.33 -15.91 36.09
N CYS A 539 11.23 -15.20 36.73
CA CYS A 539 10.97 -14.17 37.76
C CYS A 539 9.95 -14.56 38.86
N PRO A 540 10.06 -15.74 39.54
CA PRO A 540 9.10 -16.15 40.57
C PRO A 540 9.14 -15.21 41.77
N PRO A 541 8.03 -15.00 42.53
CA PRO A 541 6.77 -15.76 42.43
C PRO A 541 5.72 -15.18 41.48
N GLU A 542 6.03 -14.10 40.76
CA GLU A 542 5.04 -13.38 39.99
C GLU A 542 4.63 -14.18 38.71
N THR A 543 3.43 -13.88 38.19
CA THR A 543 2.83 -14.59 37.06
C THR A 543 2.28 -13.64 36.01
N PHE A 544 2.71 -12.40 36.04
CA PHE A 544 2.27 -11.35 35.15
C PHE A 544 3.37 -10.31 34.94
N ASN A 545 3.26 -9.57 33.84
CA ASN A 545 4.16 -8.49 33.46
C ASN A 545 3.36 -7.34 32.83
N VAL A 546 4.02 -6.24 32.53
CA VAL A 546 3.42 -5.05 31.91
C VAL A 546 4.33 -4.53 30.79
N SER A 547 3.72 -3.96 29.75
CA SER A 547 4.44 -3.32 28.64
C SER A 547 5.14 -2.01 29.07
N ASN A 548 5.89 -1.39 28.16
CA ASN A 548 6.20 0.04 28.28
C ASN A 548 4.92 0.86 28.40
N GLY A 549 5.05 2.11 28.86
CA GLY A 549 3.97 3.09 28.86
C GLY A 549 3.79 3.77 27.50
N TYR A 550 2.62 4.36 27.30
CA TYR A 550 2.30 5.17 26.12
C TYR A 550 1.43 6.36 26.52
N GLN A 551 1.82 7.56 26.12
CA GLN A 551 1.12 8.80 26.46
C GLN A 551 0.42 9.36 25.23
N ILE A 552 -0.85 9.75 25.38
CA ILE A 552 -1.66 10.41 24.33
C ILE A 552 -2.26 11.69 24.89
N THR A 553 -2.17 12.78 24.13
CA THR A 553 -2.93 14.02 24.37
C THR A 553 -4.10 14.08 23.40
N TRP A 554 -5.28 14.14 23.95
CA TRP A 554 -6.56 14.04 23.21
C TRP A 554 -7.13 15.38 22.79
#